data_4191cf037b17c5df922b91e7c62b6fcb
#
_entry.id   4191cf037b17c5df922b91e7c62b6fcb
#
_cell.length_a   1.000
_cell.length_b   1.000
_cell.length_c   1.000
_cell.angle_alpha   90.00
_cell.angle_beta   90.00
_cell.angle_gamma   90.00
#
_symmetry.space_group_name_H-M   'P 1'
#
loop_
_entity.id
_entity.type
_entity.pdbx_description
1 polymer ?
#
loop_
_entity_poly.entity_id
_entity_poly.type
_entity_poly.pdbx_seq_one_letter_code
_entity_poly.pdbx_strand_id
1 'polypeptide(L)'
;RDKLTRVEGAMLYQTSYLALDKAGRRLIYTIDNGNIRGLAVYDLDKGRQVERIPLQRISNIVYDNANDCLWGTFVNTGTMYICRYDPTLKERELLYAFPFGKSVFDLDVSHDGKWLSATMSGDNGEQTLVRFSTEDFEKARYGYEVLYTFEDSNLGQFRFTPDGKAMIGSSYYTGVSNLWRLDLLTKELDLLSNTQTGLFSPVQLQDGNLLALEFMRNGMRPVKLSYKVLYDANAVTLLGQKAYESEPERLDRLAVLEEPLPQIEFGDVYDSIEEYSPFRELRFTGAYPEISGFRDTKSWNRATPVLGYRISFQDPLGLHSLNFALGISPWSHNRPQNRYHAEIDWKYRSWNLNAALNPTSFYDLFGPVQ
;
A
#
# COMPACT_ATOMS: atom_id res chain seq x y z
N ARG A 1 19.73 22.48 -13.55
CA ARG A 1 18.63 21.47 -13.50
C ARG A 1 19.27 20.17 -13.09
N ASP A 2 18.98 19.70 -11.91
CA ASP A 2 19.44 18.39 -11.45
C ASP A 2 18.85 17.30 -12.35
N LYS A 3 19.69 16.40 -12.82
CA LYS A 3 19.29 15.34 -13.73
C LYS A 3 18.61 14.23 -12.91
N LEU A 4 17.33 14.01 -13.15
CA LEU A 4 16.64 12.85 -12.59
C LEU A 4 17.14 11.58 -13.27
N THR A 5 17.58 10.61 -12.48
CA THR A 5 18.02 9.31 -12.96
C THR A 5 16.97 8.27 -12.58
N ARG A 6 16.53 7.50 -13.57
CA ARG A 6 15.60 6.40 -13.36
C ARG A 6 16.33 5.21 -12.76
N VAL A 7 15.87 4.73 -11.60
CA VAL A 7 16.45 3.58 -10.89
C VAL A 7 16.03 2.26 -11.52
N GLU A 8 14.76 2.14 -11.87
CA GLU A 8 14.18 0.94 -12.46
C GLU A 8 13.42 1.27 -13.76
N GLY A 9 13.30 0.28 -14.64
CA GLY A 9 12.48 0.35 -15.84
C GLY A 9 10.97 0.22 -15.56
N ALA A 10 10.20 -0.23 -16.55
CA ALA A 10 8.82 -0.63 -16.33
C ALA A 10 8.82 -1.85 -15.37
N MET A 11 8.24 -1.69 -14.19
CA MET A 11 8.33 -2.71 -13.15
C MET A 11 7.15 -3.66 -13.23
N LEU A 12 7.46 -4.96 -13.15
CA LEU A 12 6.48 -6.02 -12.89
C LEU A 12 6.16 -6.15 -11.40
N TYR A 13 6.84 -5.37 -10.56
CA TYR A 13 6.76 -5.42 -9.11
C TYR A 13 6.30 -4.09 -8.57
N GLN A 14 5.48 -4.14 -7.53
CA GLN A 14 5.17 -2.98 -6.72
C GLN A 14 6.31 -2.73 -5.74
N THR A 15 6.77 -1.49 -5.66
CA THR A 15 7.71 -1.02 -4.63
C THR A 15 6.95 -0.12 -3.68
N SER A 16 6.91 -0.50 -2.41
CA SER A 16 6.18 0.25 -1.38
C SER A 16 7.10 1.02 -0.44
N TYR A 17 8.28 0.50 -0.16
CA TYR A 17 9.19 1.07 0.82
C TYR A 17 10.61 1.14 0.30
N LEU A 18 11.29 2.22 0.69
CA LEU A 18 12.66 2.57 0.29
C LEU A 18 13.49 2.89 1.53
N ALA A 19 14.71 2.39 1.59
CA ALA A 19 15.67 2.68 2.64
C ALA A 19 17.04 3.03 2.01
N LEU A 20 17.72 4.04 2.56
CA LEU A 20 19.00 4.53 2.06
C LEU A 20 20.10 4.19 3.06
N ASP A 21 20.99 3.28 2.66
CA ASP A 21 22.29 3.10 3.28
C ASP A 21 23.25 4.13 2.70
N LYS A 22 23.58 5.15 3.50
CA LYS A 22 24.42 6.28 3.08
C LYS A 22 25.89 5.88 2.95
N ALA A 23 26.38 5.06 3.89
CA ALA A 23 27.79 4.63 3.91
C ALA A 23 28.08 3.63 2.81
N GLY A 24 27.23 2.64 2.62
CA GLY A 24 27.35 1.65 1.54
C GLY A 24 26.86 2.16 0.18
N ARG A 25 26.33 3.39 0.10
CA ARG A 25 25.77 4.00 -1.12
C ARG A 25 24.79 3.08 -1.84
N ARG A 26 23.88 2.47 -1.05
CA ARG A 26 22.90 1.50 -1.54
C ARG A 26 21.49 2.03 -1.30
N LEU A 27 20.62 1.86 -2.29
CA LEU A 27 19.19 2.01 -2.14
C LEU A 27 18.57 0.61 -2.00
N ILE A 28 17.95 0.35 -0.87
CA ILE A 28 17.27 -0.92 -0.57
C ILE A 28 15.77 -0.65 -0.71
N TYR A 29 15.08 -1.51 -1.45
CA TYR A 29 13.64 -1.34 -1.66
C TYR A 29 12.90 -2.66 -1.70
N THR A 30 11.63 -2.62 -1.31
CA THR A 30 10.76 -3.80 -1.35
C THR A 30 10.28 -4.06 -2.76
N ILE A 31 10.20 -5.34 -3.13
CA ILE A 31 9.60 -5.82 -4.36
C ILE A 31 8.46 -6.78 -4.05
N ASP A 32 7.29 -6.52 -4.62
CA ASP A 32 6.08 -7.35 -4.43
C ASP A 32 5.32 -7.49 -5.75
N ASN A 33 4.98 -8.71 -6.13
CA ASN A 33 4.09 -8.99 -7.27
C ASN A 33 3.01 -10.05 -6.93
N GLY A 34 2.62 -10.13 -5.66
CA GLY A 34 1.65 -11.09 -5.14
C GLY A 34 2.25 -12.43 -4.75
N ASN A 35 3.11 -13.01 -5.56
CA ASN A 35 3.77 -14.30 -5.28
C ASN A 35 5.20 -14.15 -4.76
N ILE A 36 5.88 -13.09 -5.16
CA ILE A 36 7.27 -12.83 -4.81
C ILE A 36 7.32 -11.56 -3.99
N ARG A 37 7.68 -11.70 -2.73
CA ARG A 37 7.97 -10.60 -1.82
C ARG A 37 9.43 -10.68 -1.41
N GLY A 38 10.15 -9.59 -1.57
CA GLY A 38 11.57 -9.57 -1.26
C GLY A 38 12.13 -8.18 -1.18
N LEU A 39 13.44 -8.12 -1.14
CA LEU A 39 14.22 -6.90 -1.21
C LEU A 39 15.04 -6.87 -2.50
N ALA A 40 15.24 -5.67 -3.02
CA ALA A 40 16.21 -5.41 -4.07
C ALA A 40 17.19 -4.35 -3.59
N VAL A 41 18.42 -4.47 -4.04
CA VAL A 41 19.52 -3.55 -3.70
C VAL A 41 20.03 -2.91 -4.99
N TYR A 42 19.97 -1.59 -5.02
CA TYR A 42 20.52 -0.77 -6.09
C TYR A 42 21.79 -0.07 -5.60
N ASP A 43 22.88 -0.27 -6.29
CA ASP A 43 24.17 0.35 -6.03
C ASP A 43 24.20 1.71 -6.72
N LEU A 44 24.32 2.79 -5.94
CA LEU A 44 24.29 4.16 -6.44
C LEU A 44 25.55 4.53 -7.27
N ASP A 45 26.68 3.89 -7.00
CA ASP A 45 27.92 4.14 -7.72
C ASP A 45 27.95 3.39 -9.05
N LYS A 46 27.48 2.15 -9.06
CA LYS A 46 27.36 1.35 -10.29
C LYS A 46 26.15 1.74 -11.13
N GLY A 47 25.17 2.47 -10.56
CA GLY A 47 23.98 2.89 -11.26
C GLY A 47 23.07 1.74 -11.71
N ARG A 48 23.07 0.62 -10.99
CA ARG A 48 22.28 -0.58 -11.34
C ARG A 48 21.88 -1.37 -10.11
N GLN A 49 20.83 -2.17 -10.25
CA GLN A 49 20.49 -3.20 -9.30
C GLN A 49 21.59 -4.26 -9.27
N VAL A 50 22.04 -4.60 -8.07
CA VAL A 50 23.14 -5.55 -7.84
C VAL A 50 22.69 -6.84 -7.17
N GLU A 51 21.57 -6.80 -6.43
CA GLU A 51 21.11 -7.96 -5.67
C GLU A 51 19.59 -8.00 -5.58
N ARG A 52 19.02 -9.21 -5.54
CA ARG A 52 17.63 -9.50 -5.16
C ARG A 52 17.63 -10.58 -4.11
N ILE A 53 16.88 -10.33 -3.03
CA ILE A 53 16.73 -11.24 -1.90
C ILE A 53 15.26 -11.66 -1.85
N PRO A 54 14.91 -12.84 -2.38
CA PRO A 54 13.54 -13.29 -2.47
C PRO A 54 12.99 -13.74 -1.11
N LEU A 55 11.65 -13.88 -1.03
CA LEU A 55 10.92 -14.52 0.06
C LEU A 55 11.08 -13.86 1.45
N GLN A 56 11.37 -12.57 1.50
CA GLN A 56 11.60 -11.90 2.78
C GLN A 56 10.33 -11.50 3.53
N ARG A 57 9.19 -11.33 2.88
CA ARG A 57 7.91 -10.88 3.49
C ARG A 57 8.06 -9.67 4.40
N ILE A 58 9.04 -8.80 4.12
CA ILE A 58 9.34 -7.61 4.88
C ILE A 58 8.62 -6.40 4.31
N SER A 59 8.23 -5.49 5.16
CA SER A 59 7.67 -4.19 4.81
C SER A 59 8.15 -3.11 5.78
N ASN A 60 7.77 -1.84 5.52
CA ASN A 60 8.11 -0.69 6.38
C ASN A 60 9.60 -0.62 6.71
N ILE A 61 10.45 -0.72 5.70
CA ILE A 61 11.90 -0.74 5.91
C ILE A 61 12.47 0.65 6.15
N VAL A 62 13.45 0.74 7.05
CA VAL A 62 14.29 1.91 7.28
C VAL A 62 15.74 1.48 7.58
N TYR A 63 16.72 2.17 7.02
CA TYR A 63 18.12 1.87 7.29
C TYR A 63 18.66 2.74 8.41
N ASP A 64 19.18 2.09 9.44
CA ASP A 64 19.85 2.72 10.55
C ASP A 64 21.32 2.94 10.19
N ASN A 65 21.61 4.16 9.76
CA ASN A 65 22.96 4.52 9.36
C ASN A 65 23.95 4.72 10.55
N ALA A 66 23.45 4.76 11.78
CA ALA A 66 24.29 4.85 12.97
C ALA A 66 24.74 3.47 13.46
N ASN A 67 23.84 2.48 13.40
CA ASN A 67 24.10 1.12 13.86
C ASN A 67 24.35 0.13 12.71
N ASP A 68 24.37 0.60 11.47
CA ASP A 68 24.63 -0.17 10.24
C ASP A 68 23.74 -1.41 10.12
N CYS A 69 22.43 -1.22 10.16
CA CYS A 69 21.45 -2.30 10.04
C CYS A 69 20.15 -1.83 9.36
N LEU A 70 19.35 -2.79 8.87
CA LEU A 70 18.04 -2.51 8.30
C LEU A 70 16.94 -2.95 9.27
N TRP A 71 16.11 -2.01 9.70
CA TRP A 71 14.87 -2.29 10.42
C TRP A 71 13.72 -2.52 9.47
N GLY A 72 12.77 -3.33 9.89
CA GLY A 72 11.55 -3.57 9.13
C GLY A 72 10.47 -4.26 9.92
N THR A 73 9.29 -4.38 9.32
CA THR A 73 8.19 -5.16 9.87
C THR A 73 8.04 -6.47 9.09
N PHE A 74 7.67 -7.52 9.79
CA PHE A 74 7.43 -8.85 9.25
C PHE A 74 6.12 -9.40 9.76
N VAL A 75 5.30 -9.98 8.89
CA VAL A 75 4.01 -10.58 9.28
C VAL A 75 4.08 -12.08 9.10
N ASN A 76 3.74 -12.81 10.15
CA ASN A 76 3.61 -14.26 10.14
C ASN A 76 2.34 -14.70 10.88
N THR A 77 1.50 -15.49 10.21
CA THR A 77 0.24 -16.01 10.77
C THR A 77 -0.63 -14.96 11.48
N GLY A 78 -0.70 -13.74 10.92
CA GLY A 78 -1.49 -12.63 11.48
C GLY A 78 -0.79 -11.85 12.61
N THR A 79 0.34 -12.31 13.11
CA THR A 79 1.15 -11.57 14.08
C THR A 79 2.20 -10.73 13.37
N MET A 80 2.30 -9.47 13.76
CA MET A 80 3.31 -8.55 13.25
C MET A 80 4.53 -8.52 14.17
N TYR A 81 5.70 -8.41 13.56
CA TYR A 81 6.99 -8.36 14.24
C TYR A 81 7.79 -7.15 13.79
N ILE A 82 8.57 -6.57 14.70
CA ILE A 82 9.74 -5.78 14.35
C ILE A 82 10.90 -6.72 14.13
N CYS A 83 11.60 -6.55 13.03
CA CYS A 83 12.79 -7.32 12.71
C CYS A 83 13.96 -6.41 12.29
N ARG A 84 15.17 -6.94 12.50
CA ARG A 84 16.43 -6.31 12.14
C ARG A 84 17.21 -7.22 11.21
N TYR A 85 17.78 -6.66 10.16
CA TYR A 85 18.72 -7.34 9.26
C TYR A 85 20.12 -6.81 9.50
N ASP A 86 21.08 -7.71 9.40
CA ASP A 86 22.49 -7.37 9.31
C ASP A 86 22.81 -6.52 8.06
N PRO A 87 23.97 -5.85 7.97
CA PRO A 87 24.32 -5.02 6.82
C PRO A 87 24.36 -5.78 5.49
N THR A 88 24.55 -7.10 5.52
CA THR A 88 24.55 -7.96 4.32
C THR A 88 23.14 -8.34 3.86
N LEU A 89 22.12 -8.05 4.65
CA LEU A 89 20.70 -8.38 4.44
C LEU A 89 20.42 -9.89 4.36
N LYS A 90 21.33 -10.72 4.86
CA LYS A 90 21.21 -12.18 4.81
C LYS A 90 20.65 -12.77 6.10
N GLU A 91 21.01 -12.20 7.21
CA GLU A 91 20.56 -12.63 8.52
C GLU A 91 19.47 -11.71 9.04
N ARG A 92 18.38 -12.30 9.52
CA ARG A 92 17.23 -11.60 10.07
C ARG A 92 16.98 -12.05 11.49
N GLU A 93 16.88 -11.11 12.39
CA GLU A 93 16.49 -11.30 13.78
C GLU A 93 15.05 -10.76 13.98
N LEU A 94 14.17 -11.56 14.62
CA LEU A 94 12.84 -11.13 15.06
C LEU A 94 12.96 -10.65 16.51
N LEU A 95 12.73 -9.37 16.73
CA LEU A 95 13.02 -8.72 18.01
C LEU A 95 11.77 -8.56 18.89
N TYR A 96 10.64 -8.20 18.29
CA TYR A 96 9.41 -7.94 19.04
C TYR A 96 8.19 -8.44 18.29
N ALA A 97 7.33 -9.19 18.96
CA ALA A 97 6.03 -9.63 18.45
C ALA A 97 4.92 -8.78 19.06
N PHE A 98 4.13 -8.13 18.22
CA PHE A 98 2.96 -7.39 18.67
C PHE A 98 1.82 -8.33 19.05
N PRO A 99 0.96 -7.95 20.02
CA PRO A 99 -0.29 -8.64 20.26
C PRO A 99 -1.11 -8.77 18.98
N PHE A 100 -1.88 -9.85 18.87
CA PHE A 100 -2.78 -10.05 17.73
C PHE A 100 -3.74 -8.86 17.61
N GLY A 101 -4.01 -8.40 16.38
CA GLY A 101 -4.84 -7.23 16.11
C GLY A 101 -4.08 -5.90 16.09
N LYS A 102 -2.87 -5.83 16.65
CA LYS A 102 -2.02 -4.62 16.56
C LYS A 102 -1.21 -4.65 15.27
N SER A 103 -1.22 -3.55 14.54
CA SER A 103 -0.38 -3.36 13.35
C SER A 103 0.51 -2.13 13.48
N VAL A 104 1.69 -2.22 12.87
CA VAL A 104 2.72 -1.18 12.94
C VAL A 104 3.24 -0.88 11.55
N PHE A 105 3.35 0.38 11.24
CA PHE A 105 3.78 0.85 9.92
C PHE A 105 4.54 2.18 10.05
N ASP A 106 5.08 2.66 8.92
CA ASP A 106 5.82 3.91 8.82
C ASP A 106 7.00 4.00 9.80
N LEU A 107 7.86 2.99 9.79
CA LEU A 107 9.07 3.00 10.62
C LEU A 107 9.99 4.15 10.23
N ASP A 108 10.59 4.78 11.24
CA ASP A 108 11.71 5.70 11.09
C ASP A 108 12.71 5.51 12.23
N VAL A 109 13.97 5.87 12.00
CA VAL A 109 15.03 5.77 12.99
C VAL A 109 15.68 7.11 13.23
N SER A 110 15.93 7.45 14.51
CA SER A 110 16.63 8.69 14.86
C SER A 110 18.05 8.70 14.30
N HIS A 111 18.57 9.88 14.02
CA HIS A 111 19.91 10.05 13.40
C HIS A 111 21.05 9.45 14.22
N ASP A 112 20.87 9.38 15.54
CA ASP A 112 21.83 8.77 16.48
C ASP A 112 21.60 7.26 16.68
N GLY A 113 20.62 6.67 15.99
CA GLY A 113 20.28 5.26 16.06
C GLY A 113 19.68 4.78 17.37
N LYS A 114 19.33 5.69 18.31
CA LYS A 114 18.84 5.30 19.64
C LYS A 114 17.35 5.01 19.68
N TRP A 115 16.59 5.56 18.75
CA TRP A 115 15.13 5.46 18.74
C TRP A 115 14.61 4.96 17.40
N LEU A 116 13.76 3.97 17.46
CA LEU A 116 12.94 3.51 16.34
C LEU A 116 11.51 3.99 16.58
N SER A 117 10.95 4.78 15.67
CA SER A 117 9.54 5.19 15.71
C SER A 117 8.68 4.39 14.78
N ALA A 118 7.40 4.36 15.08
CA ALA A 118 6.39 3.73 14.25
C ALA A 118 5.01 4.34 14.48
N THR A 119 4.12 4.23 13.51
CA THR A 119 2.69 4.38 13.70
C THR A 119 2.09 3.03 14.09
N MET A 120 1.35 2.97 15.17
CA MET A 120 0.65 1.78 15.64
C MET A 120 -0.85 1.97 15.51
N SER A 121 -1.54 1.00 14.91
CA SER A 121 -3.00 0.97 14.82
C SER A 121 -3.57 0.06 15.89
N GLY A 122 -4.56 0.56 16.64
CA GLY A 122 -5.32 -0.17 17.64
C GLY A 122 -6.56 -0.87 17.09
N ASP A 123 -7.24 -1.63 17.95
CA ASP A 123 -8.41 -2.44 17.58
C ASP A 123 -9.63 -1.59 17.20
N ASN A 124 -9.71 -0.35 17.70
CA ASN A 124 -10.77 0.63 17.45
C ASN A 124 -10.48 1.58 16.26
N GLY A 125 -9.37 1.35 15.53
CA GLY A 125 -8.94 2.23 14.45
C GLY A 125 -8.11 3.45 14.90
N GLU A 126 -7.90 3.62 16.20
CA GLU A 126 -7.03 4.65 16.75
C GLU A 126 -5.59 4.47 16.23
N GLN A 127 -4.98 5.57 15.83
CA GLN A 127 -3.58 5.58 15.40
C GLN A 127 -2.70 6.34 16.39
N THR A 128 -1.64 5.70 16.80
CA THR A 128 -0.74 6.18 17.83
C THR A 128 0.69 6.22 17.29
N LEU A 129 1.35 7.36 17.42
CA LEU A 129 2.77 7.49 17.15
C LEU A 129 3.55 7.00 18.38
N VAL A 130 4.38 6.01 18.19
CA VAL A 130 5.17 5.38 19.26
C VAL A 130 6.66 5.40 18.93
N ARG A 131 7.50 5.26 19.95
CA ARG A 131 8.94 4.99 19.77
C ARG A 131 9.43 3.90 20.69
N PHE A 132 10.42 3.18 20.22
CA PHE A 132 11.13 2.11 20.90
C PHE A 132 12.59 2.51 21.11
N SER A 133 13.17 2.16 22.25
CA SER A 133 14.62 2.25 22.43
C SER A 133 15.30 1.10 21.67
N THR A 134 16.23 1.42 20.78
CA THR A 134 17.00 0.39 20.05
C THR A 134 17.89 -0.43 20.98
N GLU A 135 18.44 0.20 22.03
CA GLU A 135 19.23 -0.47 23.07
C GLU A 135 18.39 -1.46 23.89
N ASP A 136 17.11 -1.16 24.11
CA ASP A 136 16.23 -2.06 24.88
C ASP A 136 15.93 -3.36 24.12
N PHE A 137 15.88 -3.33 22.78
CA PHE A 137 15.77 -4.55 21.98
C PHE A 137 16.96 -5.49 22.20
N GLU A 138 18.19 -4.95 22.30
CA GLU A 138 19.37 -5.74 22.55
C GLU A 138 19.39 -6.36 23.97
N LYS A 139 18.71 -5.69 24.91
CA LYS A 139 18.56 -6.16 26.29
C LYS A 139 17.31 -7.02 26.51
N ALA A 140 16.61 -7.40 25.45
CA ALA A 140 15.33 -8.09 25.49
C ALA A 140 14.26 -7.40 26.38
N ARG A 141 14.30 -6.08 26.44
CA ARG A 141 13.30 -5.25 27.11
C ARG A 141 12.33 -4.75 26.07
N TYR A 142 11.08 -5.16 26.16
CA TYR A 142 10.07 -4.90 25.13
C TYR A 142 9.05 -3.90 25.66
N GLY A 143 9.29 -2.63 25.37
CA GLY A 143 8.39 -1.55 25.70
C GLY A 143 8.46 -0.46 24.63
N TYR A 144 7.42 0.35 24.57
CA TYR A 144 7.38 1.54 23.72
C TYR A 144 6.83 2.72 24.50
N GLU A 145 7.28 3.91 24.13
CA GLU A 145 6.72 5.16 24.61
C GLU A 145 5.70 5.68 23.59
N VAL A 146 4.51 6.06 24.07
CA VAL A 146 3.52 6.78 23.27
C VAL A 146 3.96 8.24 23.15
N LEU A 147 4.16 8.69 21.93
CA LEU A 147 4.52 10.07 21.63
C LEU A 147 3.29 10.95 21.46
N TYR A 148 2.32 10.46 20.68
CA TYR A 148 1.07 11.17 20.43
C TYR A 148 0.00 10.21 19.94
N THR A 149 -1.27 10.44 20.34
CA THR A 149 -2.43 9.67 19.89
C THR A 149 -3.32 10.56 19.03
N PHE A 150 -3.63 10.08 17.83
CA PHE A 150 -4.54 10.72 16.90
C PHE A 150 -5.87 9.96 16.94
N GLU A 151 -6.86 10.52 17.61
CA GLU A 151 -8.12 9.83 17.92
C GLU A 151 -8.91 9.50 16.64
N ASP A 152 -9.15 10.50 15.79
CA ASP A 152 -10.02 10.39 14.61
C ASP A 152 -9.28 10.67 13.28
N SER A 153 -7.97 10.55 13.25
CA SER A 153 -7.19 10.93 12.08
C SER A 153 -6.08 9.94 11.77
N ASN A 154 -5.80 9.78 10.47
CA ASN A 154 -4.71 8.97 9.99
C ASN A 154 -3.38 9.71 10.05
N LEU A 155 -2.38 9.03 10.59
CA LEU A 155 -0.98 9.42 10.56
C LEU A 155 -0.32 8.99 9.25
N GLY A 156 0.63 9.79 8.78
CA GLY A 156 1.44 9.44 7.62
C GLY A 156 2.91 9.82 7.82
N GLN A 157 3.76 8.82 7.86
CA GLN A 157 5.21 8.92 7.73
C GLN A 157 5.88 10.02 8.60
N PHE A 158 5.63 9.97 9.91
CA PHE A 158 6.35 10.83 10.84
C PHE A 158 7.81 10.41 10.93
N ARG A 159 8.72 11.35 10.63
CA ARG A 159 10.16 11.15 10.62
C ARG A 159 10.85 12.08 11.60
N PHE A 160 11.91 11.58 12.24
CA PHE A 160 12.74 12.42 13.11
C PHE A 160 13.38 13.59 12.33
N THR A 161 13.37 14.75 12.95
CA THR A 161 14.15 15.88 12.45
C THR A 161 15.65 15.59 12.61
N PRO A 162 16.53 16.21 11.78
CA PRO A 162 17.98 15.97 11.85
C PRO A 162 18.58 16.25 13.23
N ASP A 163 18.01 17.18 14.01
CA ASP A 163 18.43 17.51 15.35
C ASP A 163 17.84 16.57 16.45
N GLY A 164 16.97 15.66 16.06
CA GLY A 164 16.32 14.68 16.95
C GLY A 164 15.34 15.27 17.97
N LYS A 165 14.98 16.56 17.86
CA LYS A 165 14.10 17.25 18.82
C LYS A 165 12.62 17.15 18.49
N ALA A 166 12.28 16.86 17.25
CA ALA A 166 10.91 16.77 16.79
C ALA A 166 10.73 15.65 15.77
N MET A 167 9.50 15.38 15.43
CA MET A 167 9.14 14.55 14.26
C MET A 167 8.23 15.37 13.32
N ILE A 168 8.40 15.16 12.03
CA ILE A 168 7.58 15.80 11.00
C ILE A 168 6.90 14.72 10.17
N GLY A 169 5.60 14.84 10.01
CA GLY A 169 4.77 13.90 9.26
C GLY A 169 3.58 14.57 8.60
N SER A 170 2.68 13.77 8.08
CA SER A 170 1.41 14.25 7.55
C SER A 170 0.24 13.68 8.33
N SER A 171 -0.88 14.40 8.37
CA SER A 171 -2.13 13.92 8.98
C SER A 171 -3.33 14.61 8.37
N TYR A 172 -4.43 13.90 8.33
CA TYR A 172 -5.76 14.41 7.94
C TYR A 172 -6.50 15.12 9.07
N TYR A 173 -5.84 15.46 10.17
CA TYR A 173 -6.45 16.07 11.35
C TYR A 173 -7.28 17.33 11.04
N THR A 174 -6.94 18.08 9.98
CA THR A 174 -7.72 19.19 9.44
C THR A 174 -8.67 18.81 8.31
N GLY A 175 -8.89 17.50 8.06
CA GLY A 175 -9.72 16.99 6.95
C GLY A 175 -9.02 16.93 5.58
N VAL A 176 -7.86 17.58 5.44
CA VAL A 176 -6.95 17.49 4.30
C VAL A 176 -5.59 17.10 4.84
N SER A 177 -4.86 16.26 4.12
CA SER A 177 -3.51 15.86 4.54
C SER A 177 -2.59 17.08 4.55
N ASN A 178 -2.26 17.55 5.73
CA ASN A 178 -1.33 18.64 5.98
C ASN A 178 -0.08 18.12 6.71
N LEU A 179 0.98 18.94 6.66
CA LEU A 179 2.23 18.64 7.35
C LEU A 179 2.16 19.15 8.79
N TRP A 180 2.65 18.31 9.70
CA TRP A 180 2.64 18.54 11.12
C TRP A 180 4.01 18.30 11.72
N ARG A 181 4.32 19.03 12.77
CA ARG A 181 5.51 18.85 13.60
C ARG A 181 5.09 18.50 15.02
N LEU A 182 5.59 17.38 15.51
CA LEU A 182 5.47 17.00 16.92
C LEU A 182 6.77 17.32 17.65
N ASP A 183 6.73 18.18 18.64
CA ASP A 183 7.85 18.41 19.53
C ASP A 183 7.97 17.24 20.52
N LEU A 184 9.15 16.62 20.59
CA LEU A 184 9.34 15.42 21.40
C LEU A 184 9.43 15.69 22.91
N LEU A 185 9.74 16.94 23.30
CA LEU A 185 9.83 17.34 24.69
C LEU A 185 8.48 17.83 25.23
N THR A 186 7.86 18.78 24.53
CA THR A 186 6.59 19.39 24.99
C THR A 186 5.37 18.55 24.60
N LYS A 187 5.50 17.67 23.61
CA LYS A 187 4.41 16.92 22.98
C LYS A 187 3.39 17.80 22.26
N GLU A 188 3.75 19.03 21.97
CA GLU A 188 2.93 19.94 21.19
C GLU A 188 2.98 19.60 19.70
N LEU A 189 1.82 19.70 19.05
CA LEU A 189 1.63 19.44 17.64
C LEU A 189 1.43 20.76 16.88
N ASP A 190 2.42 21.13 16.07
CA ASP A 190 2.40 22.34 15.25
C ASP A 190 1.98 22.04 13.83
N LEU A 191 1.15 22.89 13.23
CA LEU A 191 0.80 22.82 11.82
C LEU A 191 1.88 23.52 10.97
N LEU A 192 2.35 22.85 9.91
CA LEU A 192 3.38 23.37 9.01
C LEU A 192 2.87 23.72 7.60
N SER A 193 1.65 23.32 7.26
CA SER A 193 1.07 23.60 5.95
C SER A 193 -0.44 23.74 6.03
N ASN A 194 -1.00 24.48 5.08
CA ASN A 194 -2.44 24.55 4.84
C ASN A 194 -2.66 24.45 3.33
N THR A 195 -2.94 23.25 2.84
CA THR A 195 -3.12 22.95 1.42
C THR A 195 -4.56 22.57 1.09
N GLN A 196 -4.95 22.74 -0.16
CA GLN A 196 -6.29 22.37 -0.63
C GLN A 196 -6.39 20.92 -1.09
N THR A 197 -5.28 20.30 -1.49
CA THR A 197 -5.29 18.98 -2.15
C THR A 197 -4.63 17.88 -1.34
N GLY A 198 -3.65 18.20 -0.53
CA GLY A 198 -2.90 17.28 0.33
C GLY A 198 -1.41 17.28 0.10
N LEU A 199 -0.66 17.22 1.20
CA LEU A 199 0.79 17.06 1.26
C LEU A 199 1.14 15.79 2.03
N PHE A 200 2.14 15.05 1.53
CA PHE A 200 2.50 13.72 2.02
C PHE A 200 4.01 13.54 2.09
N SER A 201 4.44 12.60 2.93
CA SER A 201 5.83 12.11 2.99
C SER A 201 6.87 13.23 3.16
N PRO A 202 6.75 14.11 4.16
CA PRO A 202 7.68 15.22 4.34
C PRO A 202 9.07 14.73 4.75
N VAL A 203 10.09 15.42 4.22
CA VAL A 203 11.49 15.25 4.61
C VAL A 203 12.10 16.63 4.84
N GLN A 204 12.75 16.83 5.97
CA GLN A 204 13.49 18.05 6.22
C GLN A 204 14.83 18.02 5.50
N LEU A 205 15.10 19.07 4.72
CA LEU A 205 16.34 19.25 3.98
C LEU A 205 17.42 19.90 4.87
N GLN A 206 18.67 19.81 4.44
CA GLN A 206 19.80 20.40 5.16
C GLN A 206 19.70 21.93 5.31
N ASP A 207 19.02 22.59 4.36
CA ASP A 207 18.78 24.04 4.41
C ASP A 207 17.60 24.43 5.32
N GLY A 208 17.03 23.47 6.03
CA GLY A 208 15.90 23.66 6.95
C GLY A 208 14.53 23.66 6.27
N ASN A 209 14.45 23.72 4.95
CA ASN A 209 13.18 23.61 4.22
C ASN A 209 12.63 22.19 4.24
N LEU A 210 11.36 22.02 3.82
CA LEU A 210 10.71 20.73 3.68
C LEU A 210 10.60 20.35 2.21
N LEU A 211 10.82 19.09 1.90
CA LEU A 211 10.43 18.46 0.65
C LEU A 211 9.23 17.57 0.96
N ALA A 212 8.15 17.69 0.18
CA ALA A 212 6.95 16.86 0.34
C ALA A 212 6.38 16.47 -1.04
N LEU A 213 5.46 15.54 -1.05
CA LEU A 213 4.69 15.17 -2.22
C LEU A 213 3.32 15.84 -2.17
N GLU A 214 3.03 16.70 -3.12
CA GLU A 214 1.73 17.34 -3.28
C GLU A 214 0.82 16.50 -4.18
N PHE A 215 -0.41 16.24 -3.74
CA PHE A 215 -1.41 15.56 -4.55
C PHE A 215 -1.97 16.51 -5.61
N MET A 216 -1.90 16.11 -6.87
CA MET A 216 -2.33 16.88 -8.02
C MET A 216 -3.24 16.02 -8.91
N ARG A 217 -3.97 16.66 -9.82
CA ARG A 217 -4.86 15.98 -10.78
C ARG A 217 -4.17 14.81 -11.53
N ASN A 218 -2.88 14.95 -11.81
CA ASN A 218 -2.11 14.01 -12.62
C ASN A 218 -1.16 13.12 -11.75
N GLY A 219 -1.36 13.06 -10.44
CA GLY A 219 -0.55 12.26 -9.52
C GLY A 219 0.18 13.10 -8.49
N MET A 220 1.23 12.52 -7.87
CA MET A 220 2.03 13.18 -6.85
C MET A 220 3.16 14.00 -7.47
N ARG A 221 3.34 15.24 -7.00
CA ARG A 221 4.41 16.14 -7.41
C ARG A 221 5.31 16.50 -6.24
N PRO A 222 6.64 16.34 -6.35
CA PRO A 222 7.55 16.84 -5.31
C PRO A 222 7.52 18.37 -5.27
N VAL A 223 7.35 18.93 -4.07
CA VAL A 223 7.35 20.37 -3.81
C VAL A 223 8.27 20.69 -2.66
N LYS A 224 8.96 21.84 -2.77
CA LYS A 224 9.79 22.40 -1.71
C LYS A 224 9.00 23.49 -1.00
N LEU A 225 8.92 23.41 0.32
CA LEU A 225 8.18 24.31 1.19
C LEU A 225 9.14 24.95 2.19
N SER A 226 8.90 26.22 2.53
CA SER A 226 9.60 26.84 3.65
C SER A 226 9.08 26.27 4.96
N TYR A 227 9.98 25.94 5.88
CA TYR A 227 9.62 25.56 7.24
C TYR A 227 9.03 26.74 7.98
N LYS A 228 7.74 26.69 8.30
CA LYS A 228 7.03 27.74 9.02
C LYS A 228 5.89 27.14 9.82
N VAL A 229 5.81 27.44 11.11
CA VAL A 229 4.66 27.12 11.94
C VAL A 229 3.50 28.04 11.60
N LEU A 230 2.33 27.46 11.38
CA LEU A 230 1.08 28.19 11.13
C LEU A 230 0.25 28.17 12.39
N TYR A 231 -0.17 29.35 12.85
CA TYR A 231 -0.97 29.49 14.08
C TYR A 231 -2.47 29.42 13.82
N ASP A 232 -2.89 29.53 12.58
CA ASP A 232 -4.28 29.50 12.16
C ASP A 232 -4.42 28.59 10.94
N ALA A 233 -4.94 27.40 11.18
CA ALA A 233 -5.44 26.56 10.12
C ALA A 233 -6.93 26.87 10.03
N ASN A 234 -7.32 27.53 8.97
CA ASN A 234 -8.73 27.51 8.61
C ASN A 234 -9.15 26.04 8.55
N ALA A 235 -9.89 25.62 9.58
CA ALA A 235 -10.51 24.32 9.59
C ALA A 235 -11.19 24.18 8.24
N VAL A 236 -10.62 23.29 7.47
CA VAL A 236 -11.15 22.78 6.23
C VAL A 236 -12.16 23.71 5.55
N THR A 237 -11.67 24.61 4.72
CA THR A 237 -12.49 24.96 3.56
C THR A 237 -12.47 23.75 2.66
N LEU A 238 -13.27 22.74 2.96
CA LEU A 238 -13.46 21.57 2.12
C LEU A 238 -13.74 22.07 0.71
N LEU A 239 -13.11 21.45 -0.28
CA LEU A 239 -13.54 21.58 -1.68
C LEU A 239 -15.06 21.39 -1.80
N GLY A 240 -15.64 20.50 -0.97
CA GLY A 240 -17.07 20.36 -0.77
C GLY A 240 -17.74 21.63 -0.26
N GLN A 241 -17.20 22.31 0.76
CA GLN A 241 -17.78 23.53 1.30
C GLN A 241 -17.76 24.68 0.30
N LYS A 242 -16.67 24.87 -0.45
CA LYS A 242 -16.61 25.82 -1.57
C LYS A 242 -17.57 25.46 -2.71
N ALA A 243 -17.74 24.16 -2.99
CA ALA A 243 -18.74 23.71 -3.95
C ALA A 243 -20.17 23.98 -3.46
N TYR A 244 -20.42 23.85 -2.16
CA TYR A 244 -21.71 24.22 -1.56
C TYR A 244 -21.93 25.73 -1.53
N GLU A 245 -20.92 26.52 -1.19
CA GLU A 245 -20.99 27.98 -1.22
C GLU A 245 -21.26 28.52 -2.64
N SER A 246 -20.78 27.83 -3.68
CA SER A 246 -21.04 28.17 -5.08
C SER A 246 -22.39 27.68 -5.62
N GLU A 247 -23.06 26.76 -4.93
CA GLU A 247 -24.36 26.21 -5.29
C GLU A 247 -25.32 26.18 -4.08
N PRO A 248 -25.85 27.35 -3.65
CA PRO A 248 -26.67 27.45 -2.44
C PRO A 248 -27.95 26.60 -2.49
N GLU A 249 -28.47 26.28 -3.69
CA GLU A 249 -29.62 25.37 -3.83
C GLU A 249 -29.34 23.94 -3.38
N ARG A 250 -28.06 23.54 -3.27
CA ARG A 250 -27.67 22.24 -2.69
C ARG A 250 -27.65 22.24 -1.17
N LEU A 251 -27.47 23.41 -0.54
CA LEU A 251 -27.57 23.55 0.91
C LEU A 251 -29.00 23.28 1.40
N ASP A 252 -30.01 23.73 0.67
CA ASP A 252 -31.41 23.45 0.97
C ASP A 252 -31.73 21.96 0.89
N ARG A 253 -31.07 21.21 0.00
CA ARG A 253 -31.22 19.74 -0.07
C ARG A 253 -30.55 19.02 1.08
N LEU A 254 -29.47 19.56 1.67
CA LEU A 254 -28.83 18.98 2.85
C LEU A 254 -29.59 19.30 4.13
N ALA A 255 -30.23 20.47 4.21
CA ALA A 255 -31.13 20.80 5.33
C ALA A 255 -32.29 19.80 5.43
N VAL A 256 -32.75 19.26 4.31
CA VAL A 256 -33.76 18.19 4.29
C VAL A 256 -33.24 16.86 4.88
N LEU A 257 -31.91 16.65 4.91
CA LEU A 257 -31.31 15.46 5.57
C LEU A 257 -31.24 15.59 7.10
N GLU A 258 -31.42 16.79 7.66
CA GLU A 258 -31.57 17.01 9.10
C GLU A 258 -33.01 16.75 9.59
N GLU A 259 -33.98 16.69 8.69
CA GLU A 259 -35.30 16.18 9.04
C GLU A 259 -35.19 14.70 9.41
N PRO A 260 -35.84 14.23 10.47
CA PRO A 260 -35.85 12.84 10.81
C PRO A 260 -36.35 12.06 9.55
N LEU A 261 -35.53 11.09 9.12
CA LEU A 261 -35.91 10.23 8.00
C LEU A 261 -37.35 9.73 8.21
N PRO A 262 -38.24 9.85 7.21
CA PRO A 262 -39.57 9.36 7.35
C PRO A 262 -39.52 7.93 7.84
N GLN A 263 -40.29 7.61 8.90
CA GLN A 263 -40.40 6.23 9.36
C GLN A 263 -41.01 5.44 8.23
N ILE A 264 -40.18 4.67 7.54
CA ILE A 264 -40.63 3.72 6.54
C ILE A 264 -41.26 2.56 7.33
N GLU A 265 -42.58 2.45 7.31
CA GLU A 265 -43.23 1.25 7.78
C GLU A 265 -42.86 0.13 6.82
N PHE A 266 -42.00 -0.79 7.24
CA PHE A 266 -41.47 -1.90 6.41
C PHE A 266 -42.58 -2.78 5.81
N GLY A 267 -43.81 -2.72 6.35
CA GLY A 267 -44.93 -3.42 5.79
C GLY A 267 -45.39 -2.99 4.40
N ASP A 268 -45.10 -1.72 4.03
CA ASP A 268 -45.52 -1.13 2.74
C ASP A 268 -44.43 -1.23 1.65
N VAL A 269 -43.24 -1.74 1.99
CA VAL A 269 -42.09 -1.80 1.07
C VAL A 269 -42.05 -3.10 0.26
N TYR A 270 -42.79 -4.09 0.66
CA TYR A 270 -42.74 -5.42 0.02
C TYR A 270 -44.11 -5.79 -0.58
N ASP A 271 -44.20 -5.75 -1.89
CA ASP A 271 -45.36 -6.30 -2.62
C ASP A 271 -45.39 -7.85 -2.56
N SER A 272 -44.22 -8.47 -2.53
CA SER A 272 -44.03 -9.90 -2.39
C SER A 272 -42.64 -10.24 -1.92
N ILE A 273 -42.49 -11.31 -1.15
CA ILE A 273 -41.22 -11.93 -0.81
C ILE A 273 -41.15 -13.25 -1.58
N GLU A 274 -40.23 -13.37 -2.50
CA GLU A 274 -40.00 -14.59 -3.27
C GLU A 274 -38.67 -15.24 -2.87
N GLU A 275 -38.65 -16.58 -2.97
CA GLU A 275 -37.42 -17.33 -2.74
C GLU A 275 -36.39 -17.04 -3.87
N TYR A 276 -35.25 -16.51 -3.52
CA TYR A 276 -34.19 -16.20 -4.49
C TYR A 276 -33.51 -17.48 -4.99
N SER A 277 -33.50 -17.67 -6.31
CA SER A 277 -32.82 -18.78 -6.96
C SER A 277 -31.63 -18.31 -7.81
N PRO A 278 -30.39 -18.52 -7.34
CA PRO A 278 -29.19 -18.10 -8.08
C PRO A 278 -29.07 -18.72 -9.47
N PHE A 279 -29.67 -19.91 -9.70
CA PHE A 279 -29.67 -20.57 -11.01
C PHE A 279 -30.58 -19.87 -12.01
N ARG A 280 -31.76 -19.40 -11.57
CA ARG A 280 -32.72 -18.71 -12.43
C ARG A 280 -32.26 -17.27 -12.77
N GLU A 281 -31.52 -16.67 -11.86
CA GLU A 281 -31.04 -15.29 -11.96
C GLU A 281 -29.66 -15.16 -12.61
N LEU A 282 -29.10 -16.25 -13.12
CA LEU A 282 -27.82 -16.22 -13.82
C LEU A 282 -27.94 -15.39 -15.11
N ARG A 283 -27.19 -14.30 -15.19
CA ARG A 283 -27.26 -13.33 -16.30
C ARG A 283 -25.89 -13.18 -16.93
N PHE A 284 -25.88 -12.89 -18.21
CA PHE A 284 -24.65 -12.49 -18.91
C PHE A 284 -24.12 -11.18 -18.31
N THR A 285 -22.84 -11.18 -17.90
CA THR A 285 -22.19 -10.02 -17.27
C THR A 285 -21.12 -9.39 -18.15
N GLY A 286 -20.54 -10.15 -19.05
CA GLY A 286 -19.53 -9.58 -19.95
C GLY A 286 -18.90 -10.61 -20.87
N ALA A 287 -18.31 -10.09 -21.95
CA ALA A 287 -17.48 -10.85 -22.86
C ALA A 287 -16.37 -9.95 -23.39
N TYR A 288 -15.11 -10.41 -23.32
CA TYR A 288 -13.95 -9.59 -23.68
C TYR A 288 -12.80 -10.43 -24.21
N PRO A 289 -11.95 -9.86 -25.09
CA PRO A 289 -10.72 -10.50 -25.52
C PRO A 289 -9.74 -10.59 -24.33
N GLU A 290 -9.04 -11.70 -24.25
CA GLU A 290 -8.05 -11.97 -23.21
C GLU A 290 -6.70 -12.35 -23.83
N ILE A 291 -5.63 -11.84 -23.25
CA ILE A 291 -4.27 -12.25 -23.58
C ILE A 291 -3.66 -12.86 -22.32
N SER A 292 -3.24 -14.11 -22.43
CA SER A 292 -2.56 -14.86 -21.36
C SER A 292 -1.29 -15.51 -21.86
N GLY A 293 -0.52 -16.12 -20.98
CA GLY A 293 0.68 -16.88 -21.30
C GLY A 293 0.47 -18.38 -21.16
N PHE A 294 1.17 -19.15 -21.96
CA PHE A 294 1.25 -20.60 -21.87
C PHE A 294 2.68 -21.07 -21.86
N ARG A 295 3.02 -21.99 -20.96
CA ARG A 295 4.29 -22.71 -20.95
C ARG A 295 4.09 -24.18 -21.26
N ASP A 296 4.68 -24.66 -22.35
CA ASP A 296 4.79 -26.09 -22.56
C ASP A 296 5.83 -26.67 -21.57
N THR A 297 5.47 -27.71 -20.85
CA THR A 297 6.30 -28.39 -19.83
C THR A 297 7.65 -28.88 -20.36
N LYS A 298 7.82 -29.00 -21.68
CA LYS A 298 9.09 -29.40 -22.31
C LYS A 298 9.96 -28.23 -22.76
N SER A 299 9.45 -27.01 -22.81
CA SER A 299 10.20 -25.80 -23.18
C SER A 299 10.16 -24.75 -22.10
N TRP A 300 10.75 -25.04 -20.95
CA TRP A 300 10.75 -24.24 -19.73
C TRP A 300 11.19 -22.77 -19.93
N ASN A 301 11.79 -22.44 -21.02
CA ASN A 301 12.40 -21.13 -21.28
C ASN A 301 11.60 -20.22 -22.22
N ARG A 302 10.47 -20.64 -22.75
CA ARG A 302 9.69 -19.81 -23.67
C ARG A 302 8.21 -19.79 -23.30
N ALA A 303 7.78 -18.69 -22.76
CA ALA A 303 6.36 -18.38 -22.65
C ALA A 303 5.82 -18.01 -24.03
N THR A 304 4.64 -18.49 -24.36
CA THR A 304 3.92 -18.15 -25.59
C THR A 304 2.66 -17.39 -25.30
N PRO A 305 2.41 -16.26 -25.99
CA PRO A 305 1.13 -15.59 -25.87
C PRO A 305 0.00 -16.47 -26.35
N VAL A 306 -1.10 -16.43 -25.62
CA VAL A 306 -2.39 -17.04 -25.97
C VAL A 306 -3.36 -15.91 -26.22
N LEU A 307 -3.98 -15.92 -27.39
CA LEU A 307 -5.05 -15.01 -27.74
C LEU A 307 -6.37 -15.72 -27.51
N GLY A 308 -7.17 -15.16 -26.62
CA GLY A 308 -8.40 -15.79 -26.16
C GLY A 308 -9.58 -14.82 -26.07
N TYR A 309 -10.69 -15.39 -25.67
CA TYR A 309 -11.93 -14.66 -25.40
C TYR A 309 -12.60 -15.28 -24.17
N ARG A 310 -13.00 -14.42 -23.24
CA ARG A 310 -13.70 -14.81 -22.01
C ARG A 310 -15.13 -14.34 -22.04
N ILE A 311 -16.04 -15.23 -21.60
CA ILE A 311 -17.46 -14.96 -21.44
C ILE A 311 -17.85 -15.25 -20.00
N SER A 312 -18.53 -14.33 -19.36
CA SER A 312 -18.88 -14.40 -17.94
C SER A 312 -20.38 -14.26 -17.72
N PHE A 313 -20.91 -15.07 -16.82
CA PHE A 313 -22.26 -15.03 -16.31
C PHE A 313 -22.24 -14.98 -14.80
N GLN A 314 -23.11 -14.20 -14.18
CA GLN A 314 -23.22 -14.12 -12.71
C GLN A 314 -24.65 -13.74 -12.33
N ASP A 315 -25.10 -14.25 -11.19
CA ASP A 315 -26.33 -13.78 -10.56
C ASP A 315 -26.11 -12.46 -9.80
N PRO A 316 -27.14 -11.63 -9.58
CA PRO A 316 -27.01 -10.32 -8.92
C PRO A 316 -26.40 -10.36 -7.52
N LEU A 317 -26.57 -11.44 -6.78
CA LEU A 317 -26.00 -11.60 -5.43
C LEU A 317 -24.60 -12.25 -5.42
N GLY A 318 -24.06 -12.63 -6.58
CA GLY A 318 -22.74 -13.25 -6.68
C GLY A 318 -22.64 -14.65 -6.05
N LEU A 319 -23.76 -15.31 -5.82
CA LEU A 319 -23.83 -16.67 -5.28
C LEU A 319 -23.58 -17.75 -6.34
N HIS A 320 -23.80 -17.41 -7.60
CA HIS A 320 -23.59 -18.28 -8.75
C HIS A 320 -22.85 -17.54 -9.86
N SER A 321 -21.73 -18.07 -10.30
CA SER A 321 -21.00 -17.55 -11.45
C SER A 321 -20.50 -18.67 -12.36
N LEU A 322 -20.43 -18.38 -13.65
CA LEU A 322 -19.93 -19.30 -14.66
C LEU A 322 -19.10 -18.51 -15.66
N ASN A 323 -17.84 -18.86 -15.82
CA ASN A 323 -16.91 -18.24 -16.73
C ASN A 323 -16.39 -19.27 -17.72
N PHE A 324 -16.34 -18.90 -18.98
CA PHE A 324 -15.74 -19.68 -20.05
C PHE A 324 -14.61 -18.86 -20.67
N ALA A 325 -13.45 -19.46 -20.85
CA ALA A 325 -12.38 -18.88 -21.64
C ALA A 325 -11.94 -19.86 -22.73
N LEU A 326 -11.79 -19.36 -23.94
CA LEU A 326 -11.26 -20.12 -25.06
C LEU A 326 -10.09 -19.33 -25.66
N GLY A 327 -9.01 -20.02 -25.97
CA GLY A 327 -7.80 -19.38 -26.48
C GLY A 327 -7.04 -20.24 -27.48
N ILE A 328 -6.17 -19.58 -28.23
CA ILE A 328 -5.29 -20.21 -29.20
C ILE A 328 -3.87 -19.64 -29.10
N SER A 329 -2.86 -20.54 -29.14
CA SER A 329 -1.45 -20.22 -29.28
C SER A 329 -0.99 -20.59 -30.69
N PRO A 330 -1.06 -19.69 -31.69
CA PRO A 330 -0.79 -20.03 -33.08
C PRO A 330 0.69 -20.26 -33.42
N TRP A 331 1.56 -20.24 -32.43
CA TRP A 331 3.01 -20.27 -32.58
C TRP A 331 3.52 -21.66 -32.95
N SER A 332 4.41 -21.74 -33.94
CA SER A 332 4.90 -22.99 -34.53
C SER A 332 5.74 -23.86 -33.57
N HIS A 333 6.31 -23.26 -32.52
CA HIS A 333 7.10 -23.99 -31.52
C HIS A 333 6.25 -24.76 -30.51
N ASN A 334 4.94 -24.47 -30.41
CA ASN A 334 4.04 -25.27 -29.60
C ASN A 334 3.60 -26.51 -30.35
N ARG A 335 3.54 -27.65 -29.66
CA ARG A 335 2.95 -28.87 -30.21
C ARG A 335 1.51 -28.61 -30.63
N PRO A 336 1.01 -29.21 -31.72
CA PRO A 336 -0.35 -28.97 -32.21
C PRO A 336 -1.42 -29.14 -31.15
N GLN A 337 -1.32 -30.17 -30.29
CA GLN A 337 -2.26 -30.43 -29.21
C GLN A 337 -2.25 -29.38 -28.07
N ASN A 338 -1.16 -28.62 -27.95
CA ASN A 338 -0.98 -27.59 -26.92
C ASN A 338 -1.31 -26.17 -27.43
N ARG A 339 -1.89 -26.06 -28.61
CA ARG A 339 -2.24 -24.76 -29.20
C ARG A 339 -3.63 -24.28 -28.83
N TYR A 340 -4.50 -25.19 -28.37
CA TYR A 340 -5.85 -24.86 -27.96
C TYR A 340 -5.94 -24.84 -26.43
N HIS A 341 -6.59 -23.82 -25.94
CA HIS A 341 -6.75 -23.56 -24.51
C HIS A 341 -8.23 -23.39 -24.22
N ALA A 342 -8.72 -23.99 -23.16
CA ALA A 342 -10.08 -23.83 -22.70
C ALA A 342 -10.10 -23.86 -21.18
N GLU A 343 -10.93 -23.03 -20.58
CA GLU A 343 -11.13 -22.98 -19.16
C GLU A 343 -12.60 -22.78 -18.85
N ILE A 344 -13.09 -23.49 -17.84
CA ILE A 344 -14.43 -23.33 -17.27
C ILE A 344 -14.28 -23.18 -15.77
N ASP A 345 -14.73 -22.04 -15.25
CA ASP A 345 -14.86 -21.79 -13.82
C ASP A 345 -16.34 -21.72 -13.45
N TRP A 346 -16.76 -22.62 -12.59
CA TRP A 346 -18.09 -22.62 -12.03
C TRP A 346 -18.05 -22.45 -10.53
N LYS A 347 -18.78 -21.47 -10.01
CA LYS A 347 -18.93 -21.22 -8.59
C LYS A 347 -20.39 -21.20 -8.21
N TYR A 348 -20.74 -21.92 -7.17
CA TYR A 348 -22.07 -21.89 -6.59
C TYR A 348 -21.96 -21.91 -5.06
N ARG A 349 -22.31 -20.81 -4.40
CA ARG A 349 -22.12 -20.60 -2.96
C ARG A 349 -20.67 -20.91 -2.54
N SER A 350 -20.46 -21.96 -1.74
CA SER A 350 -19.13 -22.41 -1.31
C SER A 350 -18.44 -23.41 -2.25
N TRP A 351 -19.15 -23.88 -3.29
CA TRP A 351 -18.56 -24.77 -4.29
C TRP A 351 -17.83 -23.97 -5.35
N ASN A 352 -16.63 -24.42 -5.68
CA ASN A 352 -15.84 -23.87 -6.78
C ASN A 352 -15.23 -25.02 -7.58
N LEU A 353 -15.63 -25.13 -8.84
CA LEU A 353 -15.13 -26.16 -9.77
C LEU A 353 -14.44 -25.46 -10.93
N ASN A 354 -13.20 -25.81 -11.14
CA ASN A 354 -12.40 -25.37 -12.30
C ASN A 354 -12.02 -26.57 -13.14
N ALA A 355 -12.16 -26.46 -14.46
CA ALA A 355 -11.65 -27.40 -15.41
C ALA A 355 -10.91 -26.65 -16.53
N ALA A 356 -9.70 -27.06 -16.83
CA ALA A 356 -8.89 -26.39 -17.83
C ALA A 356 -8.17 -27.41 -18.76
N LEU A 357 -8.19 -27.09 -20.05
CA LEU A 357 -7.35 -27.71 -21.06
C LEU A 357 -6.19 -26.79 -21.39
N ASN A 358 -4.94 -27.24 -21.21
CA ASN A 358 -3.74 -26.44 -21.37
C ASN A 358 -3.86 -25.12 -20.63
N PRO A 359 -3.87 -25.13 -19.28
CA PRO A 359 -4.14 -23.95 -18.46
C PRO A 359 -3.16 -22.83 -18.78
N THR A 360 -3.66 -21.61 -18.78
CA THR A 360 -2.90 -20.40 -19.10
C THR A 360 -2.79 -19.50 -17.87
N SER A 361 -1.76 -18.67 -17.84
CA SER A 361 -1.59 -17.67 -16.78
C SER A 361 -1.12 -16.35 -17.38
N PHE A 362 -1.66 -15.24 -16.90
CA PHE A 362 -1.16 -13.91 -17.30
C PHE A 362 0.34 -13.75 -17.02
N TYR A 363 0.82 -14.30 -15.92
CA TYR A 363 2.22 -14.21 -15.53
C TYR A 363 3.17 -15.00 -16.45
N ASP A 364 2.67 -16.02 -17.12
CA ASP A 364 3.48 -16.80 -18.08
C ASP A 364 3.83 -16.00 -19.34
N LEU A 365 3.19 -14.85 -19.59
CA LEU A 365 3.59 -13.92 -20.66
C LEU A 365 5.02 -13.39 -20.48
N PHE A 366 5.48 -13.30 -19.24
CA PHE A 366 6.73 -12.62 -18.87
C PHE A 366 7.92 -13.58 -18.71
N GLY A 367 7.70 -14.88 -18.90
CA GLY A 367 8.74 -15.90 -18.77
C GLY A 367 9.08 -16.25 -17.31
N PRO A 368 10.06 -17.13 -17.08
CA PRO A 368 10.50 -17.44 -15.74
C PRO A 368 11.09 -16.20 -15.07
N VAL A 369 10.55 -15.85 -13.92
CA VAL A 369 11.17 -14.84 -13.07
C VAL A 369 12.34 -15.52 -12.38
N GLN A 370 13.55 -15.21 -12.85
CA GLN A 370 14.80 -15.64 -12.22
C GLN A 370 15.13 -14.80 -11.02
#